data_48e65c01b4dc7450a79b4e834725d56b
#
_entry.id   48e65c01b4dc7450a79b4e834725d56b
#
_cell.length_a   1.000
_cell.length_b   1.000
_cell.length_c   1.000
_cell.angle_alpha   90.00
_cell.angle_beta   90.00
_cell.angle_gamma   90.00
#
_symmetry.space_group_name_H-M   'P 1'
#
loop_
_entity.id
_entity.type
_entity.pdbx_description
1 polymer ?
#
loop_
_entity_poly.entity_id
_entity_poly.type
_entity_poly.pdbx_seq_one_letter_code
_entity_poly.pdbx_strand_id
1 'polypeptide(L)'
;TQYMIGHNVDFDWQAIGNPDIKRICTLALARSIWPELDSHNQSALLYFLDRKNAKDMLKNAHSALADVGICAVILQQICQLRSITSMDALWLASESARSPSVMPFGKHKGMAIADVPADYKRWLLGQGDIDPYLRKALEAH
;
A
#
# COMPACT_ATOMS: atom_id res chain seq x y z
N THR A 1 7.07 -19.81 7.02
CA THR A 1 6.29 -18.83 6.26
C THR A 1 7.19 -17.74 5.71
N GLN A 2 7.02 -17.41 4.44
CA GLN A 2 7.82 -16.38 3.78
C GLN A 2 6.99 -15.12 3.53
N TYR A 3 7.65 -13.98 3.61
CA TYR A 3 7.04 -12.67 3.38
C TYR A 3 7.84 -11.90 2.35
N MET A 4 7.14 -11.17 1.49
CA MET A 4 7.74 -10.25 0.55
C MET A 4 7.29 -8.83 0.92
N ILE A 5 8.25 -7.96 1.17
CA ILE A 5 8.00 -6.57 1.56
C ILE A 5 8.47 -5.65 0.44
N GLY A 6 7.60 -4.73 0.04
CA GLY A 6 7.96 -3.75 -0.98
C GLY A 6 7.06 -2.54 -0.95
N HIS A 7 7.57 -1.45 -1.51
CA HIS A 7 6.79 -0.24 -1.72
C HIS A 7 6.12 -0.34 -3.07
N ASN A 8 4.82 -0.62 -3.08
CA ASN A 8 4.06 -1.10 -4.23
C ASN A 8 4.46 -2.55 -4.59
N VAL A 9 4.32 -3.42 -3.61
CA VAL A 9 4.84 -4.80 -3.63
C VAL A 9 4.32 -5.65 -4.79
N ASP A 10 3.13 -5.37 -5.32
CA ASP A 10 2.55 -6.15 -6.40
C ASP A 10 3.34 -6.02 -7.69
N PHE A 11 3.95 -4.86 -7.93
CA PHE A 11 4.82 -4.65 -9.08
C PHE A 11 6.04 -5.59 -9.02
N ASP A 12 6.70 -5.64 -7.86
CA ASP A 12 7.86 -6.50 -7.66
C ASP A 12 7.47 -7.98 -7.68
N TRP A 13 6.32 -8.31 -7.10
CA TRP A 13 5.80 -9.67 -7.06
C TRP A 13 5.53 -10.22 -8.46
N GLN A 14 4.93 -9.41 -9.32
CA GLN A 14 4.68 -9.79 -10.72
C GLN A 14 5.99 -9.96 -11.49
N ALA A 15 6.98 -9.12 -11.22
CA ALA A 15 8.28 -9.18 -11.88
C ALA A 15 9.03 -10.49 -11.62
N ILE A 16 8.79 -11.13 -10.47
CA ILE A 16 9.44 -12.41 -10.11
C ILE A 16 8.54 -13.63 -10.33
N GLY A 17 7.44 -13.47 -11.07
CA GLY A 17 6.62 -14.60 -11.52
C GLY A 17 5.47 -15.00 -10.59
N ASN A 18 4.98 -14.07 -9.78
CA ASN A 18 3.81 -14.28 -8.91
C ASN A 18 3.95 -15.50 -7.97
N PRO A 19 5.04 -15.60 -7.18
CA PRO A 19 5.21 -16.73 -6.28
C PRO A 19 4.15 -16.75 -5.17
N ASP A 20 3.87 -17.94 -4.63
CA ASP A 20 2.94 -18.08 -3.49
C ASP A 20 3.64 -17.65 -2.20
N ILE A 21 3.55 -16.35 -1.89
CA ILE A 21 4.22 -15.71 -0.77
C ILE A 21 3.32 -14.62 -0.19
N LYS A 22 3.35 -14.42 1.12
CA LYS A 22 2.61 -13.33 1.77
C LYS A 22 3.24 -11.98 1.44
N ARG A 23 2.45 -11.06 0.93
CA ARG A 23 2.91 -9.74 0.47
C ARG A 23 2.56 -8.66 1.47
N ILE A 24 3.54 -7.83 1.80
CA ILE A 24 3.41 -6.67 2.69
C ILE A 24 3.74 -5.42 1.87
N CYS A 25 2.78 -4.50 1.75
CA CYS A 25 2.91 -3.31 0.93
C CYS A 25 3.09 -2.07 1.80
N THR A 26 4.28 -1.50 1.84
CA THR A 26 4.56 -0.28 2.61
C THR A 26 3.84 0.93 2.03
N LEU A 27 3.57 0.96 0.72
CA LEU A 27 2.79 2.02 0.10
C LEU A 27 1.35 2.04 0.63
N ALA A 28 0.70 0.88 0.70
CA ALA A 28 -0.66 0.77 1.23
C ALA A 28 -0.71 1.15 2.71
N LEU A 29 0.25 0.68 3.49
CA LEU A 29 0.36 1.04 4.91
C LEU A 29 0.55 2.54 5.08
N ALA A 30 1.41 3.17 4.30
CA ALA A 30 1.66 4.61 4.36
C ALA A 30 0.40 5.42 4.01
N ARG A 31 -0.34 5.01 2.99
CA ARG A 31 -1.60 5.66 2.62
C ARG A 31 -2.64 5.57 3.72
N SER A 32 -2.66 4.46 4.44
CA SER A 32 -3.58 4.24 5.55
C SER A 32 -3.22 5.07 6.78
N ILE A 33 -1.91 5.21 7.07
CA ILE A 33 -1.42 5.88 8.28
C ILE A 33 -1.36 7.40 8.09
N TRP A 34 -0.95 7.86 6.90
CA TRP A 34 -0.78 9.28 6.58
C TRP A 34 -1.61 9.69 5.35
N PRO A 35 -2.96 9.55 5.42
CA PRO A 35 -3.81 9.83 4.26
C PRO A 35 -3.79 11.29 3.82
N GLU A 36 -3.35 12.21 4.68
CA GLU A 36 -3.28 13.65 4.42
C GLU A 36 -2.12 14.05 3.51
N LEU A 37 -1.15 13.18 3.28
CA LEU A 37 0.00 13.50 2.44
C LEU A 37 -0.37 13.54 0.95
N ASP A 38 0.19 14.49 0.22
CA ASP A 38 -0.03 14.65 -1.22
C ASP A 38 0.57 13.49 -2.03
N SER A 39 1.68 12.94 -1.57
CA SER A 39 2.37 11.84 -2.22
C SER A 39 2.84 10.82 -1.19
N HIS A 40 2.74 9.55 -1.54
CA HIS A 40 3.20 8.42 -0.72
C HIS A 40 4.34 7.66 -1.39
N ASN A 41 5.02 8.26 -2.38
CA ASN A 41 6.21 7.63 -2.95
C ASN A 41 7.35 7.60 -1.93
N GLN A 42 8.36 6.78 -2.17
CA GLN A 42 9.46 6.57 -1.22
C GLN A 42 10.19 7.87 -0.87
N SER A 43 10.45 8.73 -1.85
CA SER A 43 11.15 10.00 -1.64
C SER A 43 10.36 10.94 -0.75
N ALA A 44 9.07 11.10 -1.02
CA ALA A 44 8.19 11.97 -0.22
C ALA A 44 8.08 11.48 1.22
N LEU A 45 7.91 10.16 1.42
CA LEU A 45 7.83 9.57 2.75
C LEU A 45 9.13 9.71 3.52
N LEU A 46 10.26 9.53 2.86
CA LEU A 46 11.56 9.69 3.49
C LEU A 46 11.77 11.12 3.99
N TYR A 47 11.44 12.13 3.18
CA TYR A 47 11.49 13.53 3.61
C TYR A 47 10.55 13.82 4.77
N PHE A 48 9.38 13.21 4.78
CA PHE A 48 8.41 13.37 5.86
C PHE A 48 8.90 12.74 7.17
N LEU A 49 9.47 11.52 7.10
CA LEU A 49 9.84 10.73 8.27
C LEU A 49 11.24 11.03 8.80
N ASP A 50 12.19 11.33 7.92
CA ASP A 50 13.59 11.55 8.29
C ASP A 50 14.22 12.61 7.39
N ARG A 51 13.75 13.84 7.52
CA ARG A 51 14.19 14.99 6.73
C ARG A 51 15.70 15.21 6.84
N LYS A 52 16.26 14.95 8.02
CA LYS A 52 17.69 15.19 8.29
C LYS A 52 18.59 14.35 7.39
N ASN A 53 18.26 13.08 7.17
CA ASN A 53 19.05 12.13 6.38
C ASN A 53 18.53 11.93 4.96
N ALA A 54 17.35 12.45 4.64
CA ALA A 54 16.68 12.20 3.37
C ALA A 54 17.54 12.60 2.17
N LYS A 55 18.16 13.79 2.24
CA LYS A 55 18.99 14.31 1.15
C LYS A 55 20.14 13.37 0.81
N ASP A 56 20.83 12.86 1.82
CA ASP A 56 21.97 11.95 1.61
C ASP A 56 21.51 10.59 1.09
N MET A 57 20.42 10.05 1.64
CA MET A 57 19.87 8.77 1.19
C MET A 57 19.35 8.85 -0.25
N LEU A 58 18.82 9.99 -0.68
CA LEU A 58 18.25 10.17 -2.01
C LEU A 58 19.29 10.47 -3.08
N LYS A 59 20.55 10.70 -2.74
CA LYS A 59 21.63 10.88 -3.73
C LYS A 59 21.75 9.67 -4.67
N ASN A 60 21.48 8.48 -4.17
CA ASN A 60 21.53 7.23 -4.92
C ASN A 60 20.14 6.64 -5.22
N ALA A 61 19.09 7.47 -5.15
CA ALA A 61 17.73 7.04 -5.47
C ALA A 61 17.69 6.40 -6.86
N HIS A 62 16.79 5.43 -7.02
CA HIS A 62 16.60 4.59 -8.21
C HIS A 62 17.65 3.48 -8.39
N SER A 63 18.66 3.37 -7.51
CA SER A 63 19.39 2.12 -7.41
C SER A 63 18.60 1.14 -6.55
N ALA A 64 18.67 -0.15 -6.88
CA ALA A 64 17.93 -1.19 -6.14
C ALA A 64 18.32 -1.21 -4.66
N LEU A 65 19.60 -1.04 -4.36
CA LEU A 65 20.10 -1.05 -2.98
C LEU A 65 19.60 0.15 -2.17
N ALA A 66 19.61 1.35 -2.77
CA ALA A 66 19.11 2.56 -2.11
C ALA A 66 17.61 2.46 -1.86
N ASP A 67 16.84 1.94 -2.82
CA ASP A 67 15.39 1.80 -2.69
C ASP A 67 15.02 0.80 -1.58
N VAL A 68 15.78 -0.29 -1.44
CA VAL A 68 15.61 -1.23 -0.33
C VAL A 68 15.89 -0.56 1.02
N GLY A 69 16.93 0.27 1.11
CA GLY A 69 17.26 1.01 2.32
C GLY A 69 16.17 2.00 2.72
N ILE A 70 15.61 2.72 1.75
CA ILE A 70 14.51 3.66 1.99
C ILE A 70 13.25 2.92 2.44
N CYS A 71 12.92 1.81 1.79
CA CYS A 71 11.79 0.98 2.17
C CYS A 71 11.93 0.48 3.62
N ALA A 72 13.14 0.08 4.04
CA ALA A 72 13.42 -0.37 5.40
C ALA A 72 13.19 0.75 6.43
N VAL A 73 13.58 1.99 6.13
CA VAL A 73 13.32 3.15 7.01
C VAL A 73 11.81 3.37 7.16
N ILE A 74 11.08 3.36 6.06
CA ILE A 74 9.62 3.54 6.07
C ILE A 74 8.96 2.44 6.92
N LEU A 75 9.35 1.20 6.70
CA LEU A 75 8.83 0.04 7.42
C LEU A 75 9.09 0.15 8.92
N GLN A 76 10.30 0.54 9.30
CA GLN A 76 10.67 0.70 10.70
C GLN A 76 9.78 1.75 11.39
N GLN A 77 9.56 2.88 10.75
CA GLN A 77 8.69 3.94 11.27
C GLN A 77 7.24 3.47 11.42
N ILE A 78 6.73 2.72 10.46
CA ILE A 78 5.39 2.15 10.51
C ILE A 78 5.25 1.20 11.70
N CYS A 79 6.20 0.31 11.87
CA CYS A 79 6.20 -0.65 12.98
C CYS A 79 6.26 0.03 14.35
N GLN A 80 7.08 1.06 14.49
CA GLN A 80 7.18 1.83 15.73
C GLN A 80 5.88 2.57 16.04
N LEU A 81 5.31 3.23 15.03
CA LEU A 81 4.10 4.02 15.19
C LEU A 81 2.88 3.17 15.57
N ARG A 82 2.78 1.97 15.03
CA ARG A 82 1.64 1.05 15.24
C ARG A 82 1.96 -0.06 16.25
N SER A 83 3.12 -0.03 16.86
CA SER A 83 3.56 -1.05 17.85
C SER A 83 3.48 -2.47 17.29
N ILE A 84 3.90 -2.64 16.03
CA ILE A 84 3.91 -3.94 15.35
C ILE A 84 5.23 -4.65 15.69
N THR A 85 5.13 -5.86 16.25
CA THR A 85 6.30 -6.61 16.73
C THR A 85 6.47 -7.97 16.05
N SER A 86 5.58 -8.36 15.13
CA SER A 86 5.69 -9.62 14.40
C SER A 86 5.39 -9.44 12.91
N MET A 87 5.93 -10.34 12.10
CA MET A 87 5.69 -10.32 10.65
C MET A 87 4.23 -10.63 10.31
N ASP A 88 3.59 -11.52 11.04
CA ASP A 88 2.17 -11.83 10.83
C ASP A 88 1.29 -10.62 11.14
N ALA A 89 1.56 -9.89 12.21
CA ALA A 89 0.82 -8.67 12.54
C ALA A 89 1.02 -7.60 11.46
N LEU A 90 2.23 -7.46 10.95
CA LEU A 90 2.54 -6.53 9.86
C LEU A 90 1.80 -6.90 8.57
N TRP A 91 1.77 -8.19 8.22
CA TRP A 91 1.03 -8.67 7.07
C TRP A 91 -0.46 -8.41 7.19
N LEU A 92 -1.06 -8.69 8.35
CA LEU A 92 -2.48 -8.42 8.61
C LEU A 92 -2.79 -6.92 8.50
N ALA A 93 -1.91 -6.06 9.01
CA ALA A 93 -2.06 -4.61 8.87
C ALA A 93 -2.00 -4.17 7.41
N SER A 94 -1.10 -4.75 6.61
CA SER A 94 -0.99 -4.49 5.19
C SER A 94 -2.25 -4.93 4.43
N GLU A 95 -2.76 -6.14 4.72
CA GLU A 95 -3.99 -6.64 4.08
C GLU A 95 -5.18 -5.72 4.39
N SER A 96 -5.31 -5.28 5.64
CA SER A 96 -6.34 -4.33 6.04
C SER A 96 -6.20 -2.99 5.33
N ALA A 97 -4.98 -2.47 5.22
CA ALA A 97 -4.70 -1.21 4.54
C ALA A 97 -4.98 -1.26 3.04
N ARG A 98 -4.85 -2.43 2.41
CA ARG A 98 -5.12 -2.63 0.98
C ARG A 98 -6.61 -2.73 0.66
N SER A 99 -7.44 -3.03 1.65
CA SER A 99 -8.89 -3.13 1.48
C SER A 99 -9.50 -1.73 1.56
N PRO A 100 -10.03 -1.18 0.46
CA PRO A 100 -10.57 0.18 0.48
C PRO A 100 -11.90 0.26 1.23
N SER A 101 -12.09 1.35 1.96
CA SER A 101 -13.37 1.70 2.60
C SER A 101 -14.16 2.73 1.80
N VAL A 102 -13.47 3.45 0.90
CA VAL A 102 -14.06 4.46 0.01
C VAL A 102 -13.68 4.16 -1.44
N MET A 103 -14.47 4.68 -2.36
CA MET A 103 -14.17 4.55 -3.80
C MET A 103 -12.88 5.30 -4.14
N PRO A 104 -11.89 4.62 -4.75
CA PRO A 104 -10.60 5.25 -5.06
C PRO A 104 -10.59 6.04 -6.36
N PHE A 105 -11.61 5.90 -7.21
CA PHE A 105 -11.65 6.56 -8.52
C PHE A 105 -13.08 6.69 -9.04
N GLY A 106 -13.22 7.37 -10.17
CA GLY A 106 -14.48 7.49 -10.90
C GLY A 106 -15.42 8.55 -10.32
N LYS A 107 -16.67 8.54 -10.78
CA LYS A 107 -17.65 9.56 -10.39
C LYS A 107 -18.06 9.48 -8.92
N HIS A 108 -17.83 8.35 -8.27
CA HIS A 108 -18.12 8.15 -6.83
C HIS A 108 -16.87 8.20 -5.97
N LYS A 109 -15.75 8.74 -6.49
CA LYS A 109 -14.49 8.85 -5.74
C LYS A 109 -14.71 9.54 -4.41
N GLY A 110 -14.19 8.94 -3.31
CA GLY A 110 -14.33 9.46 -1.95
C GLY A 110 -15.62 9.06 -1.25
N MET A 111 -16.58 8.48 -1.96
CA MET A 111 -17.82 7.98 -1.36
C MET A 111 -17.55 6.65 -0.65
N ALA A 112 -18.15 6.45 0.54
CA ALA A 112 -18.06 5.15 1.22
C ALA A 112 -18.61 4.05 0.31
N ILE A 113 -17.90 2.93 0.24
CA ILE A 113 -18.28 1.81 -0.66
C ILE A 113 -19.70 1.32 -0.34
N ALA A 114 -20.07 1.30 0.93
CA ALA A 114 -21.44 0.92 1.33
C ALA A 114 -22.52 1.83 0.74
N ASP A 115 -22.20 3.09 0.45
CA ASP A 115 -23.14 4.09 -0.05
C ASP A 115 -23.19 4.17 -1.59
N VAL A 116 -22.30 3.47 -2.29
CA VAL A 116 -22.26 3.46 -3.75
C VAL A 116 -23.51 2.74 -4.29
N PRO A 117 -24.21 3.30 -5.32
CA PRO A 117 -25.39 2.66 -5.88
C PRO A 117 -25.16 1.22 -6.36
N ALA A 118 -26.14 0.37 -6.13
CA ALA A 118 -26.01 -1.06 -6.43
C ALA A 118 -25.77 -1.36 -7.93
N ASP A 119 -26.38 -0.59 -8.82
CA ASP A 119 -26.20 -0.74 -10.25
C ASP A 119 -24.78 -0.37 -10.69
N TYR A 120 -24.19 0.66 -10.09
CA TYR A 120 -22.79 1.04 -10.34
C TYR A 120 -21.83 -0.05 -9.84
N LYS A 121 -22.07 -0.58 -8.64
CA LYS A 121 -21.27 -1.71 -8.11
C LYS A 121 -21.31 -2.91 -9.04
N ARG A 122 -22.50 -3.25 -9.53
CA ARG A 122 -22.70 -4.38 -10.42
C ARG A 122 -21.97 -4.20 -11.75
N TRP A 123 -22.05 -3.00 -12.30
CA TRP A 123 -21.31 -2.66 -13.51
C TRP A 123 -19.80 -2.78 -13.31
N LEU A 124 -19.30 -2.22 -12.19
CA LEU A 124 -17.87 -2.23 -11.88
C LEU A 124 -17.35 -3.65 -11.65
N LEU A 125 -18.11 -4.49 -10.97
CA LEU A 125 -17.77 -5.91 -10.75
C LEU A 125 -17.70 -6.71 -12.05
N GLY A 126 -18.36 -6.25 -13.10
CA GLY A 126 -18.30 -6.86 -14.42
C GLY A 126 -17.02 -6.53 -15.21
N GLN A 127 -16.21 -5.57 -14.73
CA GLN A 127 -14.95 -5.22 -15.37
C GLN A 127 -13.87 -6.24 -15.02
N GLY A 128 -13.14 -6.75 -16.03
CA GLY A 128 -12.19 -7.84 -15.83
C GLY A 128 -10.86 -7.40 -15.20
N ASP A 129 -10.55 -6.12 -15.21
CA ASP A 129 -9.28 -5.55 -14.75
C ASP A 129 -9.37 -4.83 -13.39
N ILE A 130 -10.47 -5.03 -12.67
CA ILE A 130 -10.66 -4.41 -11.35
C ILE A 130 -9.69 -5.01 -10.33
N ASP A 131 -9.14 -4.13 -9.46
CA ASP A 131 -8.25 -4.54 -8.37
C ASP A 131 -8.94 -5.57 -7.46
N PRO A 132 -8.28 -6.70 -7.12
CA PRO A 132 -8.89 -7.74 -6.29
C PRO A 132 -9.36 -7.27 -4.92
N TYR A 133 -8.66 -6.34 -4.29
CA TYR A 133 -9.05 -5.80 -2.98
C TYR A 133 -10.31 -4.93 -3.09
N LEU A 134 -10.41 -4.13 -4.15
CA LEU A 134 -11.60 -3.35 -4.44
C LEU A 134 -12.79 -4.26 -4.74
N ARG A 135 -12.60 -5.30 -5.57
CA ARG A 135 -13.63 -6.30 -5.85
C ARG A 135 -14.17 -6.92 -4.58
N LYS A 136 -13.30 -7.35 -3.68
CA LYS A 136 -13.69 -7.96 -2.42
C LYS A 136 -14.48 -6.98 -1.54
N ALA A 137 -14.05 -5.71 -1.49
CA ALA A 137 -14.76 -4.67 -0.74
C ALA A 137 -16.15 -4.40 -1.33
N LEU A 138 -16.30 -4.37 -2.66
CA LEU A 138 -17.58 -4.18 -3.32
C LEU A 138 -18.53 -5.35 -3.09
N GLU A 139 -18.01 -6.58 -3.08
CA GLU A 139 -18.79 -7.79 -2.82
C GLU A 139 -19.29 -7.87 -1.37
N ALA A 140 -18.55 -7.30 -0.40
CA ALA A 140 -18.89 -7.29 1.01
C ALA A 140 -19.98 -6.28 1.37
N HIS A 141 -20.26 -5.34 0.50
CA HIS A 141 -21.24 -4.28 0.69
C HIS A 141 -22.27 -4.29 -0.45
#